data_816e8889e6fb3027063b7b949cf3f36d
#
_entry.id   816e8889e6fb3027063b7b949cf3f36d
#
_cell.length_a   1.000
_cell.length_b   1.000
_cell.length_c   1.000
_cell.angle_alpha   90.00
_cell.angle_beta   90.00
_cell.angle_gamma   90.00
#
_symmetry.space_group_name_H-M   'P 1'
#
loop_
_entity.id
_entity.type
_entity.pdbx_description
1 polymer ?
#
loop_
_entity_poly.entity_id
_entity_poly.type
_entity_poly.pdbx_seq_one_letter_code
_entity_poly.pdbx_strand_id
1 'polypeptide(L)'
;KRHIAKHARLMLHHCSSNASGPHPNVRANFNELKKVEDMMVELLAEHSHLSAGEIFNIFSKNTDEYFSAEEALEMGLVDKII
;
A
#
# COMPACT_ATOMS: atom_id res chain seq x y z
N LYS A 1 -4.51 -7.83 -16.09
CA LYS A 1 -3.07 -7.69 -15.89
C LYS A 1 -2.70 -6.26 -15.53
N ARG A 2 -1.66 -6.11 -14.74
CA ARG A 2 -1.21 -4.80 -14.29
C ARG A 2 -0.01 -4.37 -15.12
N HIS A 3 -0.10 -3.22 -15.74
CA HIS A 3 0.96 -2.68 -16.59
C HIS A 3 1.44 -1.35 -16.04
N ILE A 4 2.69 -1.03 -16.31
CA ILE A 4 3.27 0.27 -15.95
C ILE A 4 4.06 0.80 -17.15
N ALA A 5 3.99 2.10 -17.37
CA ALA A 5 4.78 2.73 -18.43
C ALA A 5 6.25 2.78 -18.04
N LYS A 6 7.13 2.71 -19.02
CA LYS A 6 8.57 2.61 -18.80
C LYS A 6 9.15 3.68 -17.89
N HIS A 7 8.67 4.90 -17.98
CA HIS A 7 9.18 6.03 -17.19
C HIS A 7 8.23 6.43 -16.05
N ALA A 8 7.19 5.64 -15.81
CA ALA A 8 6.28 5.90 -14.69
C ALA A 8 6.92 5.45 -13.36
N ARG A 9 6.38 5.98 -12.29
CA ARG A 9 6.82 5.65 -10.93
C ARG A 9 5.64 5.16 -10.12
N LEU A 10 5.87 4.20 -9.27
CA LEU A 10 4.87 3.67 -8.36
C LEU A 10 5.17 4.15 -6.95
N MET A 11 4.15 4.58 -6.24
CA MET A 11 4.30 5.00 -4.85
C MET A 11 3.41 4.14 -3.96
N LEU A 12 3.98 3.68 -2.86
CA LEU A 12 3.22 3.03 -1.79
C LEU A 12 3.31 3.91 -0.55
N HIS A 13 2.19 4.15 0.07
CA HIS A 13 2.14 4.94 1.30
C HIS A 13 1.12 4.35 2.27
N HIS A 14 1.31 4.65 3.55
CA HIS A 14 0.37 4.18 4.56
C HIS A 14 -0.97 4.91 4.39
N CYS A 15 -2.02 4.27 4.88
CA CYS A 15 -3.35 4.86 4.88
C CYS A 15 -3.43 5.99 5.90
N SER A 16 -4.19 7.02 5.57
CA SER A 16 -4.41 8.13 6.48
C SER A 16 -5.87 8.56 6.43
N SER A 17 -6.31 9.18 7.50
CA SER A 17 -7.68 9.67 7.62
C SER A 17 -7.71 10.79 8.65
N ASN A 18 -8.72 11.64 8.52
CA ASN A 18 -9.00 12.68 9.50
C ASN A 18 -10.26 12.29 10.27
N ALA A 19 -10.18 12.40 11.59
CA ALA A 19 -11.33 12.14 12.44
C ALA A 19 -11.40 13.19 13.54
N SER A 20 -12.60 13.70 13.81
CA SER A 20 -12.84 14.67 14.87
C SER A 20 -14.24 14.46 15.43
N GLY A 21 -14.51 15.10 16.57
CA GLY A 21 -15.79 14.97 17.22
C GLY A 21 -15.74 14.07 18.44
N PRO A 22 -16.86 13.45 18.83
CA PRO A 22 -16.92 12.61 20.01
C PRO A 22 -15.96 11.43 19.92
N HIS A 23 -15.37 11.08 21.06
CA HIS A 23 -14.40 10.00 21.16
C HIS A 23 -14.85 8.67 20.53
N PRO A 24 -16.12 8.23 20.70
CA PRO A 24 -16.53 6.97 20.05
C PRO A 24 -16.45 7.02 18.52
N ASN A 25 -16.75 8.17 17.91
CA ASN A 25 -16.64 8.30 16.46
C ASN A 25 -15.19 8.29 15.98
N VAL A 26 -14.28 8.91 16.74
CA VAL A 26 -12.85 8.89 16.44
C VAL A 26 -12.33 7.46 16.49
N ARG A 27 -12.73 6.72 17.52
CA ARG A 27 -12.35 5.31 17.65
C ARG A 27 -12.85 4.45 16.49
N ALA A 28 -14.09 4.67 16.07
CA ALA A 28 -14.68 3.92 14.97
C ALA A 28 -13.92 4.18 13.68
N ASN A 29 -13.55 5.43 13.42
CA ASN A 29 -12.75 5.79 12.25
C ASN A 29 -11.38 5.14 12.29
N PHE A 30 -10.72 5.13 13.44
CA PHE A 30 -9.42 4.48 13.58
C PHE A 30 -9.51 2.99 13.30
N ASN A 31 -10.52 2.32 13.85
CA ASN A 31 -10.71 0.90 13.66
C ASN A 31 -10.98 0.55 12.20
N GLU A 32 -11.76 1.38 11.51
CA GLU A 32 -12.04 1.18 10.09
C GLU A 32 -10.78 1.37 9.24
N LEU A 33 -10.01 2.40 9.54
CA LEU A 33 -8.75 2.66 8.85
C LEU A 33 -7.79 1.48 8.96
N LYS A 34 -7.70 0.91 10.17
CA LYS A 34 -6.86 -0.26 10.41
C LYS A 34 -7.31 -1.46 9.58
N LYS A 35 -8.62 -1.69 9.49
CA LYS A 35 -9.16 -2.79 8.68
C LYS A 35 -8.84 -2.60 7.20
N VAL A 36 -8.98 -1.38 6.69
CA VAL A 36 -8.67 -1.07 5.30
C VAL A 36 -7.19 -1.32 5.02
N GLU A 37 -6.31 -0.90 5.93
CA GLU A 37 -4.87 -1.11 5.79
C GLU A 37 -4.53 -2.60 5.77
N ASP A 38 -5.13 -3.38 6.68
CA ASP A 38 -4.91 -4.83 6.72
C ASP A 38 -5.36 -5.49 5.42
N MET A 39 -6.48 -5.06 4.87
CA MET A 39 -6.98 -5.56 3.59
C MET A 39 -6.04 -5.22 2.44
N MET A 40 -5.48 -4.02 2.43
CA MET A 40 -4.51 -3.61 1.40
C MET A 40 -3.24 -4.43 1.48
N VAL A 41 -2.72 -4.68 2.68
CA VAL A 41 -1.54 -5.51 2.88
C VAL A 41 -1.79 -6.91 2.34
N GLU A 42 -2.92 -7.50 2.68
CA GLU A 42 -3.28 -8.84 2.24
C GLU A 42 -3.44 -8.90 0.73
N LEU A 43 -4.12 -7.93 0.14
CA LEU A 43 -4.33 -7.87 -1.31
C LEU A 43 -3.00 -7.78 -2.06
N LEU A 44 -2.10 -6.92 -1.61
CA LEU A 44 -0.79 -6.76 -2.25
C LEU A 44 0.07 -8.01 -2.07
N ALA A 45 0.00 -8.67 -0.92
CA ALA A 45 0.74 -9.92 -0.69
C ALA A 45 0.26 -11.03 -1.64
N GLU A 46 -1.05 -11.10 -1.90
CA GLU A 46 -1.61 -12.09 -2.82
C GLU A 46 -1.17 -11.88 -4.27
N HIS A 47 -0.97 -10.63 -4.67
CA HIS A 47 -0.74 -10.28 -6.07
C HIS A 47 0.68 -9.78 -6.36
N SER A 48 1.61 -9.97 -5.45
CA SER A 48 3.00 -9.58 -5.65
C SER A 48 3.93 -10.71 -5.20
N HIS A 49 5.24 -10.49 -5.31
CA HIS A 49 6.25 -11.42 -4.81
C HIS A 49 6.64 -11.14 -3.37
N LEU A 50 5.96 -10.18 -2.74
CA LEU A 50 6.26 -9.75 -1.38
C LEU A 50 5.38 -10.47 -0.38
N SER A 51 5.93 -10.72 0.81
CA SER A 51 5.15 -11.25 1.93
C SER A 51 4.34 -10.13 2.57
N ALA A 52 3.32 -10.52 3.35
CA ALA A 52 2.55 -9.55 4.10
C ALA A 52 3.43 -8.73 5.05
N GLY A 53 4.44 -9.37 5.66
CA GLY A 53 5.37 -8.68 6.55
C GLY A 53 6.19 -7.62 5.83
N GLU A 54 6.67 -7.92 4.63
CA GLU A 54 7.43 -6.97 3.83
C GLU A 54 6.58 -5.76 3.44
N ILE A 55 5.32 -5.99 3.04
CA ILE A 55 4.40 -4.92 2.69
C ILE A 55 4.04 -4.09 3.91
N PHE A 56 3.79 -4.74 5.03
CA PHE A 56 3.49 -4.05 6.28
C PHE A 56 4.65 -3.12 6.67
N ASN A 57 5.89 -3.56 6.49
CA ASN A 57 7.07 -2.74 6.77
C ASN A 57 7.12 -1.49 5.88
N ILE A 58 6.73 -1.61 4.62
CA ILE A 58 6.66 -0.46 3.72
C ILE A 58 5.62 0.55 4.22
N PHE A 59 4.43 0.08 4.58
CA PHE A 59 3.37 0.95 5.07
C PHE A 59 3.66 1.55 6.44
N SER A 60 4.50 0.91 7.24
CA SER A 60 4.83 1.39 8.58
C SER A 60 5.83 2.53 8.60
N LYS A 61 6.47 2.83 7.48
CA LYS A 61 7.40 3.94 7.39
C LYS A 61 6.65 5.27 7.38
N ASN A 62 7.30 6.30 7.91
CA ASN A 62 6.70 7.64 7.96
C ASN A 62 6.84 8.42 6.67
N THR A 63 7.40 7.80 5.65
CA THR A 63 7.60 8.43 4.35
C THR A 63 6.98 7.58 3.25
N ASP A 64 6.61 8.23 2.15
CA ASP A 64 6.14 7.54 0.97
C ASP A 64 7.31 6.77 0.33
N GLU A 65 7.05 5.56 -0.15
CA GLU A 65 8.06 4.74 -0.82
C GLU A 65 7.81 4.76 -2.31
N TYR A 66 8.83 5.12 -3.08
CA TYR A 66 8.74 5.22 -4.54
C TYR A 66 9.54 4.11 -5.21
N PHE A 67 9.00 3.60 -6.29
CA PHE A 67 9.62 2.50 -7.05
C PHE A 67 9.60 2.85 -8.53
N SER A 68 10.68 2.49 -9.23
CA SER A 68 10.74 2.58 -10.68
C SER A 68 9.85 1.49 -11.30
N ALA A 69 9.63 1.60 -12.62
CA ALA A 69 8.90 0.56 -13.33
C ALA A 69 9.59 -0.79 -13.20
N GLU A 70 10.93 -0.82 -13.30
CA GLU A 70 11.72 -2.03 -13.18
C GLU A 70 11.61 -2.64 -11.78
N GLU A 71 11.70 -1.79 -10.75
CA GLU A 71 11.55 -2.25 -9.37
C GLU A 71 10.17 -2.82 -9.11
N ALA A 72 9.12 -2.15 -9.62
CA ALA A 72 7.76 -2.63 -9.47
C ALA A 72 7.55 -3.98 -10.14
N LEU A 73 8.16 -4.18 -11.32
CA LEU A 73 8.09 -5.46 -12.02
C LEU A 73 8.80 -6.55 -11.22
N GLU A 74 9.99 -6.27 -10.73
CA GLU A 74 10.78 -7.22 -9.94
C GLU A 74 10.04 -7.64 -8.67
N MET A 75 9.36 -6.71 -8.02
CA MET A 75 8.58 -6.98 -6.81
C MET A 75 7.25 -7.69 -7.11
N GLY A 76 6.90 -7.82 -8.37
CA GLY A 76 5.63 -8.44 -8.75
C GLY A 76 4.40 -7.54 -8.55
N LEU A 77 4.62 -6.26 -8.33
CA LEU A 77 3.52 -5.30 -8.18
C LEU A 77 2.86 -5.00 -9.51
N VAL A 78 3.59 -5.17 -10.61
CA VAL A 78 3.06 -5.09 -11.96
C VAL A 78 3.52 -6.31 -12.74
N ASP A 79 2.83 -6.60 -13.85
CA ASP A 79 3.11 -7.78 -14.67
C ASP A 79 3.95 -7.45 -15.89
N LYS A 80 3.90 -6.20 -16.35
CA LYS A 80 4.57 -5.81 -17.59
C LYS A 80 4.88 -4.33 -17.63
N ILE A 81 6.05 -4.00 -18.18
CA ILE A 81 6.43 -2.62 -18.51
C ILE A 81 6.10 -2.39 -19.98
N ILE A 82 5.38 -1.34 -20.26
CA ILE A 82 4.97 -1.01 -21.63
C ILE A 82 5.64 0.25 -22.15
#